data_86fa37f2ccb46081203aeeb32396be7a
#
_entry.id   86fa37f2ccb46081203aeeb32396be7a
#
_cell.length_a   1.000
_cell.length_b   1.000
_cell.length_c   1.000
_cell.angle_alpha   90.00
_cell.angle_beta   90.00
_cell.angle_gamma   90.00
#
_symmetry.space_group_name_H-M   'P 1'
#
loop_
_entity.id
_entity.type
_entity.pdbx_description
1 polymer ?
#
loop_
_entity_poly.entity_id
_entity_poly.type
_entity_poly.pdbx_seq_one_letter_code
_entity_poly.pdbx_strand_id
1 'polypeptide(L)' 'MKAYVLIKIRSGELKTVVDEIRKMKNIVGVDMTFGPYDAVAVLETPDISSLGSMVATSIQPIPGVEQTLTCIAVDV' A
#
# COMPACT_ATOMS: atom_id res chain seq x y z
N MET A 1 11.19 -9.57 2.79
CA MET A 1 11.39 -8.25 2.16
C MET A 1 10.32 -7.30 2.65
N LYS A 2 10.73 -6.17 3.18
CA LYS A 2 9.82 -5.15 3.71
C LYS A 2 9.72 -3.98 2.73
N ALA A 3 8.52 -3.46 2.55
CA ALA A 3 8.31 -2.33 1.67
C ALA A 3 7.28 -1.37 2.24
N TYR A 4 7.40 -0.12 1.85
CA TYR A 4 6.44 0.93 2.17
C TYR A 4 5.76 1.33 0.86
N VAL A 5 4.44 1.25 0.84
CA VAL A 5 3.66 1.67 -0.32
C VAL A 5 2.92 2.94 0.04
N LEU A 6 3.28 4.03 -0.61
CA LEU A 6 2.63 5.32 -0.44
C LEU A 6 1.48 5.38 -1.43
N ILE A 7 0.30 5.76 -0.96
CA ILE A 7 -0.93 5.61 -1.72
C ILE A 7 -1.66 6.94 -1.80
N LYS A 8 -1.95 7.33 -3.03
CA LYS A 8 -2.79 8.47 -3.33
C LYS A 8 -4.20 7.98 -3.50
N ILE A 9 -5.16 8.55 -2.77
CA ILE A 9 -6.53 8.05 -2.72
C ILE A 9 -7.49 9.17 -3.07
N ARG A 10 -8.50 8.84 -3.90
CA ARG A 10 -9.52 9.78 -4.29
C ARG A 10 -10.28 10.28 -3.05
N SER A 11 -10.60 11.58 -3.05
CA SER A 11 -11.34 12.22 -1.98
C SER A 11 -12.65 11.45 -1.70
N GLY A 12 -12.90 11.19 -0.42
CA GLY A 12 -14.09 10.46 0.02
C GLY A 12 -13.95 8.95 0.07
N GLU A 13 -12.84 8.39 -0.46
CA GLU A 13 -12.63 6.94 -0.52
C GLU A 13 -11.57 6.44 0.48
N LEU A 14 -11.03 7.34 1.29
CA LEU A 14 -9.88 7.01 2.16
C LEU A 14 -10.17 5.83 3.08
N LYS A 15 -11.28 5.90 3.83
CA LYS A 15 -11.61 4.83 4.78
C LYS A 15 -11.86 3.50 4.09
N THR A 16 -12.58 3.53 2.98
CA THR A 16 -12.90 2.31 2.22
C THR A 16 -11.64 1.63 1.71
N VAL A 17 -10.73 2.40 1.13
CA VAL A 17 -9.47 1.86 0.61
C VAL A 17 -8.60 1.31 1.73
N VAL A 18 -8.45 2.06 2.83
CA VAL A 18 -7.63 1.61 3.97
C VAL A 18 -8.20 0.35 4.58
N ASP A 19 -9.52 0.26 4.75
CA ASP A 19 -10.16 -0.95 5.28
C ASP A 19 -9.91 -2.17 4.38
N GLU A 20 -9.95 -1.99 3.06
CA GLU A 20 -9.66 -3.08 2.12
C GLU A 20 -8.21 -3.56 2.23
N ILE A 21 -7.27 -2.63 2.33
CA ILE A 21 -5.85 -2.99 2.44
C ILE A 21 -5.58 -3.74 3.74
N ARG A 22 -6.19 -3.32 4.84
CA ARG A 22 -5.99 -3.96 6.15
C ARG A 22 -6.39 -5.42 6.18
N LYS A 23 -7.27 -5.86 5.29
CA LYS A 23 -7.71 -7.26 5.21
C LYS A 23 -6.73 -8.16 4.46
N MET A 24 -5.77 -7.60 3.77
CA MET A 24 -4.87 -8.35 2.91
C MET A 24 -3.78 -9.06 3.69
N LYS A 25 -3.35 -10.23 3.18
CA LYS A 25 -2.17 -10.90 3.69
C LYS A 25 -0.94 -10.04 3.41
N ASN A 26 0.10 -10.24 4.19
CA ASN A 26 1.39 -9.56 4.04
C ASN A 26 1.35 -8.06 4.39
N ILE A 27 0.23 -7.56 4.88
CA ILE A 27 0.14 -6.20 5.40
C ILE A 27 0.54 -6.21 6.87
N VAL A 28 1.60 -5.49 7.20
CA VAL A 28 2.05 -5.30 8.58
C VAL A 28 1.25 -4.19 9.25
N GLY A 29 0.93 -3.14 8.49
CA GLY A 29 0.12 -2.04 8.98
C GLY A 29 -0.20 -1.05 7.89
N VAL A 30 -1.19 -0.20 8.14
CA VAL A 30 -1.56 0.90 7.26
C VAL A 30 -1.87 2.11 8.13
N ASP A 31 -1.26 3.24 7.81
CA ASP A 31 -1.54 4.51 8.44
C ASP A 31 -2.14 5.49 7.44
N MET A 32 -3.16 6.22 7.86
CA MET A 32 -3.63 7.39 7.13
C MET A 32 -2.70 8.55 7.44
N THR A 33 -2.38 9.36 6.45
CA THR A 33 -1.40 10.44 6.60
C THR A 33 -1.93 11.77 6.09
N PHE A 34 -1.39 12.85 6.62
CA PHE A 34 -1.47 14.16 6.00
C PHE A 34 -0.18 14.41 5.23
N GLY A 35 -0.29 14.84 3.99
CA GLY A 35 0.87 15.12 3.17
C GLY A 35 0.59 14.81 1.70
N PRO A 36 1.65 14.64 0.91
CA PRO A 36 1.48 14.38 -0.52
C PRO A 36 0.81 13.04 -0.84
N TYR A 37 0.82 12.10 0.11
CA TYR A 37 0.11 10.83 0.00
C TYR A 37 -0.88 10.69 1.13
N ASP A 38 -1.95 9.92 0.89
CA ASP A 38 -3.08 9.83 1.80
C ASP A 38 -2.97 8.67 2.78
N ALA A 39 -2.20 7.66 2.43
CA ALA A 39 -1.96 6.50 3.28
C ALA A 39 -0.58 5.90 2.99
N VAL A 40 -0.04 5.23 3.99
CA VAL A 40 1.20 4.46 3.88
C VAL A 40 0.93 3.06 4.38
N ALA A 41 1.14 2.06 3.52
CA ALA A 41 1.03 0.65 3.90
C ALA A 41 2.42 0.05 4.03
N VAL A 42 2.60 -0.77 5.06
CA VAL A 42 3.83 -1.53 5.27
C VAL A 42 3.56 -2.97 4.90
N LEU A 43 4.33 -3.50 3.97
CA LEU A 43 4.20 -4.85 3.45
C LEU A 43 5.42 -5.68 3.80
N GLU A 44 5.17 -6.97 4.04
CA GLU A 44 6.25 -7.96 4.21
C GLU A 44 5.97 -9.11 3.26
N THR A 45 6.88 -9.35 2.31
CA THR A 45 6.74 -10.40 1.30
C THR A 45 8.02 -11.23 1.22
N PRO A 46 7.94 -12.48 0.70
CA PRO A 46 9.14 -13.32 0.56
C PRO A 46 10.17 -12.74 -0.41
N ASP A 47 9.72 -12.10 -1.48
CA ASP A 47 10.61 -11.62 -2.54
C ASP A 47 10.00 -10.44 -3.29
N ILE A 48 10.78 -9.86 -4.20
CA ILE A 48 10.35 -8.69 -4.97
C ILE A 48 9.24 -9.03 -5.96
N SER A 49 9.23 -10.23 -6.48
CA SER A 49 8.20 -10.67 -7.42
C SER A 49 6.83 -10.70 -6.76
N SER A 50 6.77 -11.28 -5.55
CA SER A 50 5.54 -11.29 -4.74
C SER A 50 5.09 -9.89 -4.37
N LEU A 51 6.03 -9.01 -4.05
CA LEU A 51 5.74 -7.62 -3.74
C LEU A 51 5.11 -6.90 -4.93
N GLY A 52 5.74 -6.99 -6.09
CA GLY A 52 5.22 -6.35 -7.30
C GLY A 52 3.86 -6.88 -7.70
N SER A 53 3.68 -8.20 -7.61
CA SER A 53 2.39 -8.82 -7.89
C SER A 53 1.29 -8.33 -6.95
N MET A 54 1.59 -8.25 -5.65
CA MET A 54 0.63 -7.79 -4.66
C MET A 54 0.22 -6.34 -4.91
N VAL A 55 1.17 -5.46 -5.18
CA VAL A 55 0.86 -4.06 -5.47
C VAL A 55 0.01 -3.95 -6.73
N ALA A 56 0.41 -4.61 -7.82
CA ALA A 56 -0.24 -4.49 -9.11
C ALA A 56 -1.62 -5.15 -9.15
N THR A 57 -1.81 -6.27 -8.47
CA THR A 57 -3.04 -7.05 -8.58
C THR A 57 -3.98 -6.90 -7.39
N SER A 58 -3.49 -6.44 -6.25
CA SER A 58 -4.30 -6.35 -5.03
C SER A 58 -4.53 -4.91 -4.56
N ILE A 59 -3.52 -4.05 -4.65
CA ILE A 59 -3.64 -2.67 -4.14
C ILE A 59 -4.09 -1.70 -5.22
N GLN A 60 -3.39 -1.67 -6.37
CA GLN A 60 -3.71 -0.72 -7.44
C GLN A 60 -5.14 -0.84 -7.98
N PRO A 61 -5.74 -2.04 -8.09
CA PRO A 61 -7.11 -2.16 -8.59
C PRO A 61 -8.21 -1.71 -7.63
N ILE A 62 -7.90 -1.43 -6.36
CA ILE A 62 -8.93 -1.00 -5.40
C ILE A 62 -9.56 0.30 -5.90
N PRO A 63 -10.90 0.37 -6.03
CA PRO A 63 -11.56 1.60 -6.41
C PRO A 63 -11.22 2.73 -5.45
N GLY A 64 -10.77 3.86 -5.98
CA GLY A 64 -10.34 5.00 -5.20
C GLY A 64 -8.83 5.16 -5.11
N VAL A 65 -8.05 4.12 -5.39
CA VAL A 65 -6.59 4.23 -5.48
C VAL A 65 -6.24 4.92 -6.81
N GLU A 66 -5.59 6.08 -6.71
CA GLU A 66 -5.21 6.87 -7.88
C GLU A 66 -3.76 6.63 -8.28
N GLN A 67 -2.88 6.45 -7.31
CA GLN A 67 -1.45 6.32 -7.56
C GLN A 67 -0.80 5.60 -6.39
N THR A 68 0.19 4.78 -6.68
CA THR A 68 1.02 4.14 -5.66
C THR A 68 2.49 4.40 -5.94
N LEU A 69 3.27 4.50 -4.86
CA LEU A 69 4.72 4.61 -4.93
C LEU A 69 5.30 3.62 -3.94
N THR A 70 6.05 2.64 -4.44
CA THR A 70 6.61 1.57 -3.61
C THR A 70 8.07 1.86 -3.29
N CYS A 71 8.40 1.83 -2.00
CA CYS A 71 9.76 2.01 -1.50
C CYS A 71 10.17 0.75 -0.78
N ILE A 72 11.21 0.08 -1.27
CA ILE A 72 11.73 -1.14 -0.65
C ILE A 72 12.70 -0.76 0.45
N ALA A 73 12.50 -1.32 1.66
CA ALA A 73 13.40 -1.09 2.77
C ALA A 73 14.74 -1.79 2.50
N VAL A 74 15.83 -1.12 2.81
CA VAL A 74 17.17 -1.68 2.71
C VAL A 74 17.84 -1.67 4.08
N ASP A 75 18.65 -2.69 4.33
CA ASP A 75 19.46 -2.73 5.56
C ASP A 75 20.76 -1.96 5.34
N VAL A 76 21.05 -1.06 6.24
CA VAL A 76 22.31 -0.28 6.23
C VAL A 76 23.01 -0.39 7.55
#